data_79a4fc4a2055ef1e2f129a946861e14f
#
_entry.id   79a4fc4a2055ef1e2f129a946861e14f
#
_cell.length_a   1.000
_cell.length_b   1.000
_cell.length_c   1.000
_cell.angle_alpha   90.00
_cell.angle_beta   90.00
_cell.angle_gamma   90.00
#
_symmetry.space_group_name_H-M   'P 1'
#
loop_
_entity.id
_entity.type
_entity.pdbx_description
1 polymer ?
#
loop_
_entity_poly.entity_id
_entity_poly.type
_entity_poly.pdbx_seq_one_letter_code
_entity_poly.pdbx_strand_id
1 'polypeptide(L)'
;MASQQKRITVTLEEDQYVGLEEVAADTGKSLSDAARDAINHYLLGEHWKETIGEMARKSIRDGMTNAEALEAVRKRFPHARTTAASIAWYRSQMRKEDPHVPTDAQARHARGEG
;
A
#
# COMPACT_ATOMS: atom_id res chain seq x y z
N MET A 1 19.58 -11.84 20.95
CA MET A 1 18.29 -12.45 20.64
C MET A 1 18.20 -12.71 19.14
N ALA A 2 17.99 -13.96 18.76
CA ALA A 2 17.90 -14.29 17.34
C ALA A 2 16.56 -13.79 16.78
N SER A 3 16.62 -12.95 15.76
CA SER A 3 15.40 -12.58 15.04
C SER A 3 14.93 -13.77 14.22
N GLN A 4 13.62 -14.00 14.21
CA GLN A 4 13.05 -15.01 13.35
C GLN A 4 13.11 -14.55 11.90
N GLN A 5 13.83 -15.27 11.09
CA GLN A 5 13.88 -14.98 9.65
C GLN A 5 12.71 -15.65 8.97
N LYS A 6 12.03 -14.90 8.14
CA LYS A 6 10.98 -15.42 7.26
C LYS A 6 11.55 -15.47 5.85
N ARG A 7 11.13 -16.48 5.09
CA ARG A 7 11.60 -16.64 3.73
C ARG A 7 10.47 -16.39 2.75
N ILE A 8 10.75 -15.58 1.74
CA ILE A 8 9.86 -15.39 0.60
C ILE A 8 10.63 -15.62 -0.69
N THR A 9 9.93 -15.98 -1.74
CA THR A 9 10.50 -16.10 -3.07
C THR A 9 9.90 -15.04 -3.95
N VAL A 10 10.75 -14.25 -4.62
CA VAL A 10 10.33 -13.14 -5.48
C VAL A 10 10.91 -13.37 -6.87
N THR A 11 10.04 -13.26 -7.88
CA THR A 11 10.48 -13.29 -9.27
C THR A 11 10.78 -11.87 -9.71
N LEU A 12 12.00 -11.63 -10.21
CA LEU A 12 12.44 -10.32 -10.67
C LEU A 12 12.38 -10.24 -12.19
N GLU A 13 12.09 -9.05 -12.70
CA GLU A 13 12.30 -8.76 -14.10
C GLU A 13 13.80 -8.70 -14.39
N GLU A 14 14.20 -8.91 -15.66
CA GLU A 14 15.60 -8.96 -16.03
C GLU A 14 16.37 -7.70 -15.63
N ASP A 15 15.80 -6.53 -15.90
CA ASP A 15 16.42 -5.24 -15.57
C ASP A 15 16.54 -5.03 -14.05
N GLN A 16 15.59 -5.54 -13.27
CA GLN A 16 15.66 -5.51 -11.81
C GLN A 16 16.81 -6.40 -11.30
N TYR A 17 16.95 -7.58 -11.90
CA TYR A 17 18.02 -8.51 -11.53
C TYR A 17 19.40 -7.93 -11.85
N VAL A 18 19.56 -7.37 -13.05
CA VAL A 18 20.81 -6.73 -13.48
C VAL A 18 21.17 -5.57 -12.56
N GLY A 19 20.19 -4.72 -12.22
CA GLY A 19 20.42 -3.60 -11.30
C GLY A 19 20.86 -4.09 -9.92
N LEU A 20 20.26 -5.17 -9.45
CA LEU A 20 20.61 -5.75 -8.15
C LEU A 20 22.03 -6.33 -8.17
N GLU A 21 22.42 -6.98 -9.27
CA GLU A 21 23.79 -7.49 -9.45
C GLU A 21 24.81 -6.35 -9.41
N GLU A 22 24.51 -5.23 -10.06
CA GLU A 22 25.38 -4.06 -10.07
C GLU A 22 25.56 -3.50 -8.64
N VAL A 23 24.47 -3.37 -7.91
CA VAL A 23 24.53 -2.89 -6.52
C VAL A 23 25.33 -3.85 -5.65
N ALA A 24 25.12 -5.15 -5.79
CA ALA A 24 25.86 -6.15 -5.05
C ALA A 24 27.36 -6.07 -5.32
N ALA A 25 27.74 -5.93 -6.58
CA ALA A 25 29.14 -5.79 -6.98
C ALA A 25 29.78 -4.49 -6.41
N ASP A 26 29.06 -3.37 -6.51
CA ASP A 26 29.56 -2.07 -6.04
C ASP A 26 29.71 -2.02 -4.54
N THR A 27 28.89 -2.74 -3.80
CA THR A 27 28.91 -2.71 -2.33
C THR A 27 29.64 -3.91 -1.72
N GLY A 28 30.08 -4.86 -2.54
CA GLY A 28 30.74 -6.07 -2.05
C GLY A 28 29.81 -7.01 -1.29
N LYS A 29 28.52 -6.94 -1.54
CA LYS A 29 27.52 -7.76 -0.86
C LYS A 29 27.04 -8.90 -1.75
N SER A 30 26.42 -9.91 -1.12
CA SER A 30 25.70 -10.93 -1.87
C SER A 30 24.43 -10.37 -2.48
N LEU A 31 23.88 -11.08 -3.47
CA LEU A 31 22.58 -10.68 -4.04
C LEU A 31 21.48 -10.63 -2.98
N SER A 32 21.47 -11.60 -2.07
CA SER A 32 20.49 -11.63 -0.97
C SER A 32 20.62 -10.43 -0.05
N ASP A 33 21.84 -10.05 0.30
CA ASP A 33 22.07 -8.91 1.18
C ASP A 33 21.72 -7.59 0.48
N ALA A 34 22.05 -7.47 -0.82
CA ALA A 34 21.68 -6.31 -1.60
C ALA A 34 20.14 -6.18 -1.70
N ALA A 35 19.45 -7.30 -1.86
CA ALA A 35 17.99 -7.31 -1.89
C ALA A 35 17.39 -6.89 -0.55
N ARG A 36 17.95 -7.35 0.56
CA ARG A 36 17.51 -6.94 1.90
C ARG A 36 17.72 -5.46 2.13
N ASP A 37 18.86 -4.93 1.68
CA ASP A 37 19.12 -3.49 1.78
C ASP A 37 18.12 -2.67 0.99
N ALA A 38 17.76 -3.12 -0.21
CA ALA A 38 16.76 -2.45 -1.03
C ALA A 38 15.40 -2.44 -0.33
N ILE A 39 15.02 -3.56 0.28
CA ILE A 39 13.77 -3.67 1.04
C ILE A 39 13.81 -2.75 2.26
N ASN A 40 14.94 -2.74 2.99
CA ASN A 40 15.10 -1.85 4.13
C ASN A 40 15.00 -0.39 3.72
N HIS A 41 15.63 -0.01 2.61
CA HIS A 41 15.54 1.35 2.08
C HIS A 41 14.12 1.74 1.76
N TYR A 42 13.35 0.84 1.15
CA TYR A 42 11.96 1.08 0.85
C TYR A 42 11.13 1.26 2.14
N LEU A 43 11.33 0.37 3.11
CA LEU A 43 10.55 0.40 4.35
C LEU A 43 10.90 1.59 5.25
N LEU A 44 12.17 2.02 5.26
CA LEU A 44 12.63 3.16 6.06
C LEU A 44 12.41 4.49 5.33
N GLY A 45 12.19 4.46 4.02
CA GLY A 45 11.92 5.64 3.23
C GLY A 45 10.47 6.10 3.35
N GLU A 46 10.15 7.21 2.72
CA GLU A 46 8.80 7.76 2.76
C GLU A 46 7.80 6.96 1.94
N HIS A 47 8.26 6.10 1.06
CA HIS A 47 7.39 5.32 0.16
C HIS A 47 6.42 4.43 0.90
N TRP A 48 6.83 3.85 2.03
CA TRP A 48 5.95 2.96 2.78
C TRP A 48 4.78 3.68 3.44
N LYS A 49 4.89 5.01 3.60
CA LYS A 49 3.80 5.83 4.15
C LYS A 49 2.61 5.91 3.20
N GLU A 50 2.87 5.71 1.91
CA GLU A 50 1.81 5.67 0.90
C GLU A 50 1.34 4.24 0.67
N THR A 51 0.93 3.58 1.75
CA THR A 51 0.35 2.24 1.64
C THR A 51 -1.07 2.30 1.10
N ILE A 52 -1.56 1.15 0.67
CA ILE A 52 -2.95 1.01 0.24
C ILE A 52 -3.91 1.49 1.34
N GLY A 53 -3.63 1.11 2.60
CA GLY A 53 -4.44 1.52 3.74
C GLY A 53 -4.47 3.03 3.93
N GLU A 54 -3.32 3.69 3.82
CA GLU A 54 -3.25 5.14 3.94
C GLU A 54 -3.98 5.85 2.80
N MET A 55 -3.84 5.36 1.58
CA MET A 55 -4.54 5.90 0.42
C MET A 55 -6.06 5.75 0.58
N ALA A 56 -6.51 4.60 1.05
CA ALA A 56 -7.93 4.34 1.30
C ALA A 56 -8.47 5.28 2.38
N ARG A 57 -7.77 5.42 3.49
CA ARG A 57 -8.19 6.30 4.59
C ARG A 57 -8.25 7.77 4.15
N LYS A 58 -7.24 8.21 3.41
CA LYS A 58 -7.22 9.57 2.87
C LYS A 58 -8.43 9.82 1.98
N SER A 59 -8.71 8.90 1.09
CA SER A 59 -9.86 9.01 0.16
C SER A 59 -11.18 9.09 0.93
N ILE A 60 -11.33 8.27 1.97
CA ILE A 60 -12.52 8.28 2.81
C ILE A 60 -12.65 9.61 3.57
N ARG A 61 -11.54 10.14 4.11
CA ARG A 61 -11.55 11.45 4.80
C ARG A 61 -11.92 12.58 3.85
N ASP A 62 -11.53 12.47 2.58
CA ASP A 62 -11.85 13.46 1.56
C ASP A 62 -13.31 13.39 1.10
N GLY A 63 -14.10 12.50 1.67
CA GLY A 63 -15.53 12.37 1.36
C GLY A 63 -15.84 11.47 0.20
N MET A 64 -14.90 10.69 -0.26
CA MET A 64 -15.13 9.76 -1.37
C MET A 64 -16.03 8.59 -0.95
N THR A 65 -16.84 8.13 -1.91
CA THR A 65 -17.61 6.90 -1.74
C THR A 65 -16.65 5.71 -1.74
N ASN A 66 -17.14 4.53 -1.32
CA ASN A 66 -16.33 3.33 -1.39
C ASN A 66 -15.86 3.03 -2.81
N ALA A 67 -16.72 3.22 -3.80
CA ALA A 67 -16.37 3.02 -5.20
C ALA A 67 -15.27 3.98 -5.66
N GLU A 68 -15.39 5.26 -5.30
CA GLU A 68 -14.39 6.27 -5.63
C GLU A 68 -13.05 5.98 -4.95
N ALA A 69 -13.07 5.61 -3.68
CA ALA A 69 -11.86 5.26 -2.92
C ALA A 69 -11.18 4.03 -3.52
N LEU A 70 -11.95 3.02 -3.90
CA LEU A 70 -11.42 1.82 -4.55
C LEU A 70 -10.74 2.17 -5.88
N GLU A 71 -11.38 3.00 -6.67
CA GLU A 71 -10.80 3.45 -7.95
C GLU A 71 -9.50 4.22 -7.72
N ALA A 72 -9.48 5.12 -6.75
CA ALA A 72 -8.26 5.87 -6.40
C ALA A 72 -7.12 4.95 -5.99
N VAL A 73 -7.42 3.95 -5.16
CA VAL A 73 -6.42 2.96 -4.73
C VAL A 73 -5.90 2.16 -5.92
N ARG A 74 -6.78 1.68 -6.78
CA ARG A 74 -6.38 0.90 -7.96
C ARG A 74 -5.57 1.70 -8.95
N LYS A 75 -5.86 2.98 -9.08
CA LYS A 75 -5.13 3.87 -9.96
C LYS A 75 -3.70 4.11 -9.46
N ARG A 76 -3.53 4.27 -8.14
CA ARG A 76 -2.23 4.48 -7.52
C ARG A 76 -1.44 3.18 -7.36
N PHE A 77 -2.13 2.08 -7.13
CA PHE A 77 -1.55 0.75 -6.93
C PHE A 77 -2.19 -0.25 -7.89
N PRO A 78 -1.78 -0.25 -9.17
CA PRO A 78 -2.47 -1.06 -10.20
C PRO A 78 -2.49 -2.55 -9.94
N HIS A 79 -1.54 -3.05 -9.15
CA HIS A 79 -1.44 -4.49 -8.83
C HIS A 79 -2.10 -4.85 -7.51
N ALA A 80 -2.74 -3.88 -6.84
CA ALA A 80 -3.40 -4.13 -5.58
C ALA A 80 -4.61 -5.05 -5.77
N ARG A 81 -4.79 -5.96 -4.82
CA ARG A 81 -5.95 -6.84 -4.79
C ARG A 81 -7.06 -6.29 -3.89
N THR A 82 -7.08 -4.98 -3.73
CA THR A 82 -8.07 -4.29 -2.93
C THR A 82 -9.45 -4.44 -3.55
N THR A 83 -10.44 -4.69 -2.70
CA THR A 83 -11.83 -4.85 -3.10
C THR A 83 -12.69 -3.79 -2.43
N ALA A 84 -13.94 -3.67 -2.89
CA ALA A 84 -14.91 -2.79 -2.24
C ALA A 84 -15.11 -3.18 -0.76
N ALA A 85 -15.06 -4.48 -0.45
CA ALA A 85 -15.16 -4.95 0.93
C ALA A 85 -13.99 -4.45 1.78
N SER A 86 -12.77 -4.40 1.23
CA SER A 86 -11.60 -3.85 1.92
C SER A 86 -11.80 -2.37 2.26
N ILE A 87 -12.30 -1.60 1.31
CA ILE A 87 -12.58 -0.17 1.53
C ILE A 87 -13.64 0.01 2.60
N ALA A 88 -14.71 -0.78 2.55
CA ALA A 88 -15.77 -0.75 3.55
C ALA A 88 -15.22 -1.06 4.96
N TRP A 89 -14.28 -1.99 5.05
CA TRP A 89 -13.61 -2.32 6.30
C TRP A 89 -12.83 -1.13 6.86
N TYR A 90 -12.04 -0.45 6.02
CA TYR A 90 -11.30 0.75 6.44
C TYR A 90 -12.26 1.82 6.95
N ARG A 91 -13.35 2.06 6.23
CA ARG A 91 -14.35 3.04 6.64
C ARG A 91 -14.96 2.69 7.98
N SER A 92 -15.31 1.44 8.18
CA SER A 92 -15.86 0.94 9.45
C SER A 92 -14.89 1.17 10.61
N GLN A 93 -13.60 0.87 10.43
CA GLN A 93 -12.59 1.10 11.44
C GLN A 93 -12.44 2.59 11.76
N MET A 94 -12.40 3.43 10.74
CA MET A 94 -12.28 4.88 10.91
C MET A 94 -13.47 5.44 11.68
N ARG A 95 -14.70 4.96 11.40
CA ARG A 95 -15.91 5.41 12.09
C ARG A 95 -15.96 4.99 13.55
N LYS A 96 -15.30 3.91 13.91
CA LYS A 96 -15.15 3.52 15.33
C LYS A 96 -14.34 4.54 16.11
N GLU A 97 -13.34 5.13 15.47
CA GLU A 97 -12.47 6.11 16.09
C GLU A 97 -13.04 7.53 15.99
N ASP A 98 -13.73 7.82 14.88
CA ASP A 98 -14.28 9.14 14.60
C ASP A 98 -15.68 9.00 13.97
N PRO A 99 -16.75 9.21 14.75
CA PRO A 99 -18.12 9.12 14.23
C PRO A 99 -18.46 10.15 13.17
N HIS A 100 -17.64 11.20 12.99
CA HIS A 100 -17.87 12.22 11.97
C HIS A 100 -17.47 11.75 10.57
N VAL A 101 -16.74 10.65 10.45
CA VAL A 101 -16.44 10.05 9.16
C VAL A 101 -17.76 9.58 8.54
N PRO A 102 -18.07 10.02 7.30
CA PRO A 102 -19.36 9.67 6.70
C PRO A 102 -19.44 8.17 6.34
N THR A 103 -20.66 7.65 6.34
CA THR A 103 -20.90 6.33 5.78
C THR A 103 -20.81 6.41 4.27
N ASP A 104 -20.70 5.25 3.61
CA ASP A 104 -20.72 5.18 2.16
C ASP A 104 -22.02 5.79 1.60
N ALA A 105 -23.15 5.49 2.23
CA ALA A 105 -24.45 6.06 1.84
C ALA A 105 -24.45 7.59 1.94
N GLN A 106 -23.90 8.13 3.03
CA GLN A 106 -23.79 9.58 3.21
C GLN A 106 -22.89 10.21 2.15
N ALA A 107 -21.76 9.58 1.84
CA ALA A 107 -20.84 10.05 0.80
C ALA A 107 -21.52 10.06 -0.57
N ARG A 108 -22.26 9.01 -0.91
CA ARG A 108 -23.02 8.94 -2.16
C ARG A 108 -24.09 10.01 -2.24
N HIS A 109 -24.80 10.23 -1.14
CA HIS A 109 -25.81 11.27 -1.08
C HIS A 109 -25.20 12.66 -1.32
N ALA A 110 -24.04 12.93 -0.70
CA ALA A 110 -23.33 14.20 -0.90
C ALA A 110 -22.89 14.40 -2.36
N ARG A 111 -22.71 13.31 -3.12
CA ARG A 111 -22.39 13.37 -4.56
C ARG A 111 -23.63 13.48 -5.43
N GLY A 112 -24.82 13.51 -4.86
CA GLY A 112 -26.06 13.58 -5.61
C GLY A 112 -26.50 12.24 -6.18
N GLU A 113 -25.98 11.15 -5.67
CA GLU A 113 -26.32 9.80 -6.14
C GLU A 113 -27.52 9.19 -5.38
N GLY A 114 -28.09 9.97 -4.56
CA GLY A 114 -29.32 9.67 -3.90
C GLY A 114 -29.39 8.68 -2.87
#